data_bb40c88193d1fd615f2ab29ec8ff2273
#
_entry.id   bb40c88193d1fd615f2ab29ec8ff2273
#
_cell.length_a   1.000
_cell.length_b   1.000
_cell.length_c   1.000
_cell.angle_alpha   90.00
_cell.angle_beta   90.00
_cell.angle_gamma   90.00
#
_symmetry.space_group_name_H-M   'P 1'
#
loop_
_entity.id
_entity.type
_entity.pdbx_description
1 polymer ?
#
loop_
_entity_poly.entity_id
_entity_poly.type
_entity_poly.pdbx_seq_one_letter_code
_entity_poly.pdbx_strand_id
1 'polypeptide(L)'
;MHKLLVFLLFLFIAMPAHAVSIINDTETEQVISELIAPLATAANIPDGRLRVHIVNSNDFNAFVMGGEDVYVYTGLLTQIRTPDALQAVVAHELGHTLGGHMTQMADRMSAEMTRTMLIQALGIGLMAAGGDPSLGAGVLAGSSGVAQQSMLAFTRDEERIADDMGVNLMIRAGLDVNGFVDVFNQMAEMTSVLESRINPNRINHPLTMERLANVREKMKNMDSGYTPHNAPTTDMRARYELVRAKLVGYLDSIGNVMTMYPNSDTTDSALYARAIARMQTGDLDTAITGTKTLISRNPDNPYFYELLGDLEYQLGHYDASVDAYEKSLTLTARAPQIETALALVLTERAQDGDCERAIELCKRSLLTAPMPMTYWVLARAYGDDDGRSDWARAEYYHMMGRGELAKKYARRAQKKLPDDSPEYIKSGDLLR
;
A
#
# COMPACT_ATOMS: atom_id res chain seq x y z
N MET A 1 -57.22 -25.93 0.89
CA MET A 1 -56.46 -25.06 -0.03
C MET A 1 -55.47 -24.26 0.83
N HIS A 2 -54.27 -24.78 1.07
CA HIS A 2 -53.24 -24.10 1.83
C HIS A 2 -52.15 -23.63 0.86
N LYS A 3 -51.99 -22.31 0.73
CA LYS A 3 -50.94 -21.72 -0.07
C LYS A 3 -49.62 -21.77 0.77
N LEU A 4 -48.75 -22.65 0.37
CA LEU A 4 -47.40 -22.73 0.92
C LEU A 4 -46.58 -21.60 0.28
N LEU A 5 -46.28 -20.55 1.07
CA LEU A 5 -45.40 -19.45 0.69
C LEU A 5 -43.96 -19.94 0.94
N VAL A 6 -43.25 -20.33 -0.10
CA VAL A 6 -41.84 -20.66 -0.03
C VAL A 6 -41.04 -19.34 0.05
N PHE A 7 -40.57 -19.01 1.26
CA PHE A 7 -39.66 -17.90 1.50
C PHE A 7 -38.25 -18.39 1.15
N LEU A 8 -37.79 -18.04 -0.05
CA LEU A 8 -36.38 -18.30 -0.45
C LEU A 8 -35.48 -17.33 0.30
N LEU A 9 -34.91 -17.81 1.41
CA LEU A 9 -33.89 -17.12 2.18
C LEU A 9 -32.59 -17.17 1.38
N PHE A 10 -32.27 -16.13 0.63
CA PHE A 10 -30.95 -15.92 0.06
C PHE A 10 -29.99 -15.64 1.23
N LEU A 11 -29.33 -16.70 1.68
CA LEU A 11 -28.17 -16.56 2.58
C LEU A 11 -27.03 -15.96 1.76
N PHE A 12 -26.95 -14.64 1.72
CA PHE A 12 -25.72 -13.96 1.34
C PHE A 12 -24.66 -14.32 2.41
N ILE A 13 -23.87 -15.34 2.12
CA ILE A 13 -22.59 -15.53 2.81
C ILE A 13 -21.74 -14.34 2.36
N ALA A 14 -21.77 -13.26 3.14
CA ALA A 14 -20.81 -12.19 3.03
C ALA A 14 -19.47 -12.84 3.36
N MET A 15 -18.71 -13.24 2.35
CA MET A 15 -17.29 -13.46 2.52
C MET A 15 -16.72 -12.15 3.06
N PRO A 16 -15.96 -12.16 4.17
CA PRO A 16 -15.29 -10.96 4.58
C PRO A 16 -14.37 -10.54 3.43
N ALA A 17 -14.74 -9.47 2.74
CA ALA A 17 -13.81 -8.77 1.89
C ALA A 17 -12.69 -8.34 2.84
N HIS A 18 -11.54 -8.96 2.74
CA HIS A 18 -10.34 -8.47 3.41
C HIS A 18 -10.07 -7.13 2.73
N ALA A 19 -10.44 -6.05 3.41
CA ALA A 19 -10.14 -4.71 2.94
C ALA A 19 -8.62 -4.65 2.83
N VAL A 20 -8.13 -4.41 1.62
CA VAL A 20 -6.72 -4.20 1.37
C VAL A 20 -6.31 -2.98 2.18
N SER A 21 -5.43 -3.17 3.17
CA SER A 21 -4.96 -2.10 4.04
C SER A 21 -3.86 -1.32 3.31
N ILE A 22 -4.03 -0.01 3.21
CA ILE A 22 -2.96 0.90 2.74
C ILE A 22 -2.13 1.32 3.95
N ILE A 23 -0.82 1.22 3.82
CA ILE A 23 0.15 1.76 4.78
C ILE A 23 0.51 3.17 4.33
N ASN A 24 0.35 4.14 5.22
CA ASN A 24 0.88 5.49 5.01
C ASN A 24 2.23 5.56 5.73
N ASP A 25 3.31 5.59 4.99
CA ASP A 25 4.68 5.72 5.50
C ASP A 25 5.49 6.68 4.64
N THR A 26 5.78 7.86 5.18
CA THR A 26 6.44 8.94 4.45
C THR A 26 7.81 8.51 3.92
N GLU A 27 8.60 7.75 4.67
CA GLU A 27 9.92 7.30 4.23
C GLU A 27 9.79 6.40 3.00
N THR A 28 8.94 5.38 3.08
CA THR A 28 8.73 4.43 1.99
C THR A 28 8.16 5.11 0.76
N GLU A 29 7.10 5.92 0.93
CA GLU A 29 6.45 6.62 -0.17
C GLU A 29 7.39 7.59 -0.87
N GLN A 30 8.20 8.36 -0.10
CA GLN A 30 9.15 9.31 -0.64
C GLN A 30 10.27 8.62 -1.41
N VAL A 31 10.91 7.60 -0.83
CA VAL A 31 12.01 6.88 -1.49
C VAL A 31 11.54 6.22 -2.78
N ILE A 32 10.37 5.58 -2.78
CA ILE A 32 9.83 4.95 -3.99
C ILE A 32 9.45 6.00 -5.02
N SER A 33 8.80 7.10 -4.62
CA SER A 33 8.42 8.19 -5.52
C SER A 33 9.64 8.81 -6.21
N GLU A 34 10.71 9.09 -5.46
CA GLU A 34 11.97 9.60 -6.03
C GLU A 34 12.61 8.58 -6.99
N LEU A 35 12.57 7.30 -6.63
CA LEU A 35 13.14 6.23 -7.43
C LEU A 35 12.45 6.07 -8.79
N ILE A 36 11.12 6.22 -8.84
CA ILE A 36 10.34 6.04 -10.06
C ILE A 36 10.07 7.34 -10.83
N ALA A 37 10.47 8.49 -10.31
CA ALA A 37 10.27 9.79 -10.96
C ALA A 37 10.82 9.86 -12.40
N PRO A 38 11.98 9.28 -12.75
CA PRO A 38 12.44 9.23 -14.14
C PRO A 38 11.50 8.48 -15.08
N LEU A 39 10.80 7.44 -14.58
CA LEU A 39 9.79 6.70 -15.36
C LEU A 39 8.56 7.56 -15.63
N ALA A 40 8.10 8.35 -14.65
CA ALA A 40 6.99 9.27 -14.83
C ALA A 40 7.28 10.28 -15.96
N THR A 41 8.46 10.90 -15.92
CA THR A 41 8.91 11.84 -16.95
C THR A 41 8.97 11.16 -18.33
N ALA A 42 9.55 9.96 -18.42
CA ALA A 42 9.63 9.21 -19.67
C ALA A 42 8.26 8.75 -20.19
N ALA A 43 7.27 8.54 -19.29
CA ALA A 43 5.90 8.21 -19.65
C ALA A 43 5.03 9.44 -19.99
N ASN A 44 5.60 10.66 -19.97
CA ASN A 44 4.89 11.93 -20.10
C ASN A 44 3.80 12.15 -19.04
N ILE A 45 4.00 11.60 -17.85
CA ILE A 45 3.14 11.88 -16.68
C ILE A 45 3.66 13.19 -16.05
N PRO A 46 2.82 14.20 -15.84
CA PRO A 46 3.24 15.46 -15.24
C PRO A 46 3.84 15.26 -13.84
N ASP A 47 4.83 16.11 -13.51
CA ASP A 47 5.51 16.06 -12.21
C ASP A 47 4.49 16.10 -11.05
N GLY A 48 4.70 15.23 -10.06
CA GLY A 48 3.85 15.13 -8.88
C GLY A 48 2.48 14.46 -9.11
N ARG A 49 2.18 13.98 -10.32
CA ARG A 49 0.95 13.26 -10.63
C ARG A 49 1.07 11.77 -10.34
N LEU A 50 2.26 11.18 -10.48
CA LEU A 50 2.48 9.78 -10.15
C LEU A 50 2.51 9.62 -8.62
N ARG A 51 1.53 8.94 -8.06
CA ARG A 51 1.36 8.73 -6.62
C ARG A 51 1.68 7.29 -6.25
N VAL A 52 2.40 7.10 -5.17
CA VAL A 52 2.75 5.78 -4.63
C VAL A 52 1.81 5.44 -3.48
N HIS A 53 1.30 4.22 -3.49
CA HIS A 53 0.47 3.65 -2.43
C HIS A 53 1.06 2.32 -1.98
N ILE A 54 1.32 2.17 -0.69
CA ILE A 54 1.89 0.96 -0.12
C ILE A 54 0.76 0.05 0.36
N VAL A 55 0.65 -1.12 -0.25
CA VAL A 55 -0.38 -2.11 0.06
C VAL A 55 0.17 -3.12 1.07
N ASN A 56 -0.48 -3.22 2.23
CA ASN A 56 -0.11 -4.22 3.24
C ASN A 56 -0.59 -5.62 2.82
N SER A 57 0.25 -6.32 2.10
CA SER A 57 0.02 -7.71 1.67
C SER A 57 1.35 -8.40 1.40
N ASN A 58 1.43 -9.68 1.76
CA ASN A 58 2.61 -10.52 1.52
C ASN A 58 2.71 -11.00 0.06
N ASP A 59 1.79 -10.63 -0.80
CA ASP A 59 1.85 -11.02 -2.21
C ASP A 59 2.98 -10.26 -2.92
N PHE A 60 3.68 -10.96 -3.80
CA PHE A 60 4.70 -10.35 -4.68
C PHE A 60 3.98 -9.69 -5.85
N ASN A 61 3.56 -8.43 -5.66
CA ASN A 61 2.72 -7.73 -6.63
C ASN A 61 2.93 -6.23 -6.62
N ALA A 62 2.66 -5.59 -7.78
CA ALA A 62 2.44 -4.17 -7.96
C ALA A 62 1.42 -3.98 -9.09
N PHE A 63 0.82 -2.80 -9.21
CA PHE A 63 -0.01 -2.42 -10.36
C PHE A 63 -0.16 -0.92 -10.45
N VAL A 64 -0.50 -0.43 -11.64
CA VAL A 64 -0.82 0.99 -11.87
C VAL A 64 -2.30 1.14 -12.21
N MET A 65 -2.99 2.02 -11.50
CA MET A 65 -4.41 2.33 -11.72
C MET A 65 -4.57 3.77 -12.20
N GLY A 66 -5.48 3.98 -13.16
CA GLY A 66 -5.75 5.33 -13.69
C GLY A 66 -4.56 5.99 -14.39
N GLY A 67 -3.45 5.29 -14.54
CA GLY A 67 -2.22 5.80 -15.17
C GLY A 67 -1.33 6.65 -14.25
N GLU A 68 -1.77 6.96 -13.03
CA GLU A 68 -1.08 7.87 -12.12
C GLU A 68 -0.90 7.31 -10.69
N ASP A 69 -1.66 6.28 -10.31
CA ASP A 69 -1.59 5.65 -8.98
C ASP A 69 -0.85 4.31 -9.06
N VAL A 70 0.34 4.26 -8.45
CA VAL A 70 1.21 3.08 -8.38
C VAL A 70 0.99 2.40 -7.03
N TYR A 71 0.45 1.22 -7.05
CA TYR A 71 0.24 0.38 -5.87
C TYR A 71 1.35 -0.65 -5.76
N VAL A 72 2.12 -0.58 -4.68
CA VAL A 72 3.25 -1.49 -4.43
C VAL A 72 2.99 -2.28 -3.16
N TYR A 73 3.02 -3.59 -3.28
CA TYR A 73 2.76 -4.48 -2.15
C TYR A 73 4.00 -4.62 -1.26
N THR A 74 3.79 -4.70 0.04
CA THR A 74 4.88 -4.90 1.00
C THR A 74 5.64 -6.20 0.73
N GLY A 75 4.94 -7.26 0.27
CA GLY A 75 5.57 -8.51 -0.13
C GLY A 75 6.53 -8.37 -1.31
N LEU A 76 6.25 -7.48 -2.25
CA LEU A 76 7.19 -7.14 -3.33
C LEU A 76 8.38 -6.36 -2.75
N LEU A 77 8.13 -5.29 -1.99
CA LEU A 77 9.19 -4.41 -1.45
C LEU A 77 10.19 -5.13 -0.55
N THR A 78 9.72 -6.05 0.29
CA THR A 78 10.61 -6.82 1.18
C THR A 78 11.44 -7.86 0.43
N GLN A 79 10.99 -8.32 -0.73
CA GLN A 79 11.65 -9.37 -1.49
C GLN A 79 12.52 -8.84 -2.63
N ILE A 80 12.15 -7.75 -3.31
CA ILE A 80 12.96 -7.12 -4.35
C ILE A 80 14.23 -6.53 -3.71
N ARG A 81 15.41 -7.00 -4.20
CA ARG A 81 16.70 -6.71 -3.56
C ARG A 81 17.34 -5.42 -4.04
N THR A 82 17.00 -4.96 -5.23
CA THR A 82 17.65 -3.78 -5.83
C THR A 82 16.62 -2.74 -6.26
N PRO A 83 16.93 -1.44 -6.13
CA PRO A 83 16.05 -0.39 -6.62
C PRO A 83 15.85 -0.44 -8.14
N ASP A 84 16.85 -0.92 -8.90
CA ASP A 84 16.75 -1.09 -10.35
C ASP A 84 15.68 -2.13 -10.71
N ALA A 85 15.58 -3.22 -9.94
CA ALA A 85 14.55 -4.23 -10.10
C ALA A 85 13.15 -3.66 -9.80
N LEU A 86 13.00 -2.82 -8.77
CA LEU A 86 11.73 -2.14 -8.51
C LEU A 86 11.35 -1.19 -9.65
N GLN A 87 12.32 -0.45 -10.20
CA GLN A 87 12.09 0.39 -11.37
C GLN A 87 11.61 -0.42 -12.57
N ALA A 88 12.17 -1.62 -12.79
CA ALA A 88 11.74 -2.51 -13.87
C ALA A 88 10.30 -3.02 -13.67
N VAL A 89 9.92 -3.37 -12.43
CA VAL A 89 8.53 -3.75 -12.13
C VAL A 89 7.58 -2.58 -12.44
N VAL A 90 7.87 -1.38 -11.95
CA VAL A 90 7.01 -0.22 -12.21
C VAL A 90 6.98 0.15 -13.69
N ALA A 91 8.10 0.02 -14.40
CA ALA A 91 8.15 0.24 -15.84
C ALA A 91 7.27 -0.77 -16.61
N HIS A 92 7.23 -2.03 -16.17
CA HIS A 92 6.35 -3.06 -16.73
C HIS A 92 4.87 -2.69 -16.50
N GLU A 93 4.51 -2.28 -15.28
CA GLU A 93 3.13 -1.87 -14.94
C GLU A 93 2.67 -0.65 -15.74
N LEU A 94 3.56 0.34 -15.89
CA LEU A 94 3.32 1.47 -16.81
C LEU A 94 3.20 1.00 -18.27
N GLY A 95 3.90 -0.06 -18.65
CA GLY A 95 3.78 -0.72 -19.94
C GLY A 95 2.36 -1.27 -20.18
N HIS A 96 1.75 -1.89 -19.19
CA HIS A 96 0.35 -2.32 -19.24
C HIS A 96 -0.61 -1.13 -19.41
N THR A 97 -0.35 -0.05 -18.69
CA THR A 97 -1.15 1.19 -18.80
C THR A 97 -1.05 1.80 -20.21
N LEU A 98 0.17 1.97 -20.71
CA LEU A 98 0.43 2.54 -22.03
C LEU A 98 -0.09 1.65 -23.18
N GLY A 99 -0.09 0.32 -22.99
CA GLY A 99 -0.65 -0.66 -23.90
C GLY A 99 -2.19 -0.73 -23.88
N GLY A 100 -2.85 -0.01 -22.95
CA GLY A 100 -4.31 -0.04 -22.81
C GLY A 100 -4.85 -1.36 -22.26
N HIS A 101 -4.02 -2.22 -21.68
CA HIS A 101 -4.37 -3.56 -21.25
C HIS A 101 -5.41 -3.56 -20.13
N MET A 102 -5.39 -2.56 -19.24
CA MET A 102 -6.38 -2.41 -18.18
C MET A 102 -7.79 -2.15 -18.73
N THR A 103 -7.90 -1.31 -19.77
CA THR A 103 -9.18 -1.05 -20.44
C THR A 103 -9.69 -2.32 -21.12
N GLN A 104 -8.82 -3.00 -21.86
CA GLN A 104 -9.18 -4.28 -22.51
C GLN A 104 -9.60 -5.35 -21.50
N MET A 105 -8.95 -5.41 -20.35
CA MET A 105 -9.31 -6.30 -19.24
C MET A 105 -10.71 -5.97 -18.68
N ALA A 106 -10.99 -4.68 -18.46
CA ALA A 106 -12.32 -4.23 -18.01
C ALA A 106 -13.40 -4.58 -19.01
N ASP A 107 -13.15 -4.41 -20.31
CA ASP A 107 -14.07 -4.78 -21.38
C ASP A 107 -14.31 -6.31 -21.41
N ARG A 108 -13.25 -7.12 -21.28
CA ARG A 108 -13.37 -8.59 -21.19
C ARG A 108 -14.18 -9.00 -19.95
N MET A 109 -13.92 -8.40 -18.78
CA MET A 109 -14.67 -8.66 -17.56
C MET A 109 -16.16 -8.34 -17.74
N SER A 110 -16.49 -7.19 -18.32
CA SER A 110 -17.86 -6.77 -18.61
C SER A 110 -18.57 -7.76 -19.55
N ALA A 111 -17.92 -8.18 -20.63
CA ALA A 111 -18.45 -9.14 -21.59
C ALA A 111 -18.70 -10.51 -20.95
N GLU A 112 -17.76 -11.01 -20.12
CA GLU A 112 -17.91 -12.30 -19.43
C GLU A 112 -18.92 -12.25 -18.28
N MET A 113 -19.03 -11.14 -17.56
CA MET A 113 -20.13 -10.97 -16.59
C MET A 113 -21.49 -11.05 -17.29
N THR A 114 -21.64 -10.38 -18.44
CA THR A 114 -22.86 -10.45 -19.24
C THR A 114 -23.14 -11.88 -19.71
N ARG A 115 -22.10 -12.57 -20.22
CA ARG A 115 -22.20 -13.97 -20.62
C ARG A 115 -22.59 -14.89 -19.46
N THR A 116 -21.95 -14.71 -18.30
CA THR A 116 -22.23 -15.48 -17.09
C THR A 116 -23.67 -15.27 -16.62
N MET A 117 -24.16 -14.02 -16.62
CA MET A 117 -25.56 -13.71 -16.30
C MET A 117 -26.56 -14.37 -17.27
N LEU A 118 -26.23 -14.39 -18.56
CA LEU A 118 -27.07 -15.07 -19.56
C LEU A 118 -27.10 -16.60 -19.33
N ILE A 119 -25.94 -17.20 -19.05
CA ILE A 119 -25.85 -18.65 -18.75
C ILE A 119 -26.63 -18.99 -17.47
N GLN A 120 -26.50 -18.16 -16.43
CA GLN A 120 -27.23 -18.33 -15.17
C GLN A 120 -28.75 -18.18 -15.40
N ALA A 121 -29.18 -17.18 -16.18
CA ALA A 121 -30.59 -17.00 -16.53
C ALA A 121 -31.14 -18.20 -17.30
N LEU A 122 -30.36 -18.78 -18.23
CA LEU A 122 -30.72 -20.01 -18.93
C LEU A 122 -30.82 -21.21 -17.99
N GLY A 123 -29.85 -21.36 -17.06
CA GLY A 123 -29.89 -22.43 -16.05
C GLY A 123 -31.12 -22.35 -15.14
N ILE A 124 -31.49 -21.15 -14.68
CA ILE A 124 -32.72 -20.90 -13.90
C ILE A 124 -33.97 -21.16 -14.77
N GLY A 125 -33.97 -20.73 -16.03
CA GLY A 125 -35.06 -20.96 -16.96
C GLY A 125 -35.31 -22.44 -17.22
N LEU A 126 -34.25 -23.25 -17.36
CA LEU A 126 -34.37 -24.72 -17.51
C LEU A 126 -34.95 -25.39 -16.27
N MET A 127 -34.56 -24.97 -15.06
CA MET A 127 -35.19 -25.49 -13.83
C MET A 127 -36.66 -25.09 -13.71
N ALA A 128 -37.01 -23.85 -14.06
CA ALA A 128 -38.36 -23.35 -14.00
C ALA A 128 -39.28 -24.00 -15.03
N ALA A 129 -38.76 -24.46 -16.18
CA ALA A 129 -39.48 -25.16 -17.24
C ALA A 129 -39.68 -26.66 -16.96
N GLY A 130 -39.35 -27.15 -15.76
CA GLY A 130 -39.51 -28.56 -15.37
C GLY A 130 -38.42 -29.50 -15.89
N GLY A 131 -37.27 -28.95 -16.27
CA GLY A 131 -36.06 -29.73 -16.60
C GLY A 131 -35.40 -30.36 -15.35
N ASP A 132 -34.48 -31.30 -15.59
CA ASP A 132 -33.75 -31.96 -14.51
C ASP A 132 -32.98 -30.92 -13.66
N PRO A 133 -33.28 -30.82 -12.35
CA PRO A 133 -32.63 -29.85 -11.47
C PRO A 133 -31.10 -29.99 -11.41
N SER A 134 -30.57 -31.21 -11.69
CA SER A 134 -29.15 -31.49 -11.70
C SER A 134 -28.40 -30.81 -12.88
N LEU A 135 -29.08 -30.68 -14.03
CA LEU A 135 -28.55 -29.97 -15.20
C LEU A 135 -28.50 -28.47 -14.96
N GLY A 136 -29.53 -27.87 -14.37
CA GLY A 136 -29.53 -26.45 -14.01
C GLY A 136 -28.52 -26.11 -12.95
N ALA A 137 -28.39 -26.94 -11.92
CA ALA A 137 -27.37 -26.79 -10.87
C ALA A 137 -25.93 -26.94 -11.40
N GLY A 138 -25.71 -27.88 -12.34
CA GLY A 138 -24.43 -28.07 -13.03
C GLY A 138 -23.99 -26.83 -13.84
N VAL A 139 -24.92 -26.20 -14.53
CA VAL A 139 -24.71 -24.95 -15.29
C VAL A 139 -24.40 -23.80 -14.36
N LEU A 140 -25.09 -23.69 -13.22
CA LEU A 140 -24.81 -22.65 -12.22
C LEU A 140 -23.47 -22.84 -11.53
N ALA A 141 -23.09 -24.07 -11.18
CA ALA A 141 -21.81 -24.37 -10.50
C ALA A 141 -20.60 -24.25 -11.44
N GLY A 142 -20.74 -24.65 -12.71
CA GLY A 142 -19.67 -24.60 -13.71
C GLY A 142 -19.33 -23.19 -14.19
N SER A 143 -20.29 -22.25 -14.13
CA SER A 143 -20.10 -20.89 -14.62
C SER A 143 -19.29 -19.98 -13.68
N SER A 144 -19.19 -20.31 -12.40
CA SER A 144 -18.61 -19.39 -11.40
C SER A 144 -17.12 -19.61 -11.08
N GLY A 145 -16.58 -20.80 -11.29
CA GLY A 145 -15.21 -21.13 -10.85
C GLY A 145 -14.10 -20.88 -11.89
N VAL A 146 -14.36 -21.23 -13.14
CA VAL A 146 -13.35 -21.17 -14.21
C VAL A 146 -13.26 -19.78 -14.84
N ALA A 147 -14.38 -19.07 -14.92
CA ALA A 147 -14.45 -17.74 -15.51
C ALA A 147 -13.68 -16.70 -14.66
N GLN A 148 -13.76 -16.80 -13.33
CA GLN A 148 -13.18 -15.80 -12.43
C GLN A 148 -11.64 -15.84 -12.40
N GLN A 149 -11.05 -17.00 -12.64
CA GLN A 149 -9.61 -17.22 -12.53
C GLN A 149 -8.85 -16.87 -13.82
N SER A 150 -9.45 -17.09 -14.99
CA SER A 150 -8.85 -16.71 -16.27
C SER A 150 -9.05 -15.23 -16.64
N MET A 151 -9.96 -14.54 -15.94
CA MET A 151 -10.29 -13.13 -16.19
C MET A 151 -9.27 -12.15 -15.64
N LEU A 152 -8.52 -12.52 -14.61
CA LEU A 152 -7.61 -11.61 -13.89
C LEU A 152 -6.17 -11.71 -14.40
N ALA A 153 -5.84 -12.69 -15.23
CA ALA A 153 -4.51 -12.82 -15.80
C ALA A 153 -4.39 -12.10 -17.15
N PHE A 154 -3.30 -11.39 -17.34
CA PHE A 154 -2.95 -10.86 -18.65
C PHE A 154 -2.55 -11.99 -19.62
N THR A 155 -2.84 -11.80 -20.89
CA THR A 155 -2.43 -12.74 -21.94
C THR A 155 -0.92 -12.69 -22.15
N ARG A 156 -0.33 -13.74 -22.73
CA ARG A 156 1.11 -13.77 -23.08
C ARG A 156 1.50 -12.61 -24.01
N ASP A 157 0.63 -12.22 -24.91
CA ASP A 157 0.88 -11.11 -25.82
C ASP A 157 0.87 -9.77 -25.09
N GLU A 158 -0.08 -9.57 -24.16
CA GLU A 158 -0.13 -8.36 -23.33
C GLU A 158 1.10 -8.26 -22.43
N GLU A 159 1.56 -9.37 -21.83
CA GLU A 159 2.80 -9.44 -21.06
C GLU A 159 4.02 -9.06 -21.90
N ARG A 160 4.13 -9.62 -23.12
CA ARG A 160 5.23 -9.32 -24.04
C ARG A 160 5.23 -7.83 -24.45
N ILE A 161 4.06 -7.27 -24.71
CA ILE A 161 3.93 -5.85 -25.05
C ILE A 161 4.31 -4.97 -23.83
N ALA A 162 3.89 -5.35 -22.61
CA ALA A 162 4.23 -4.63 -21.40
C ALA A 162 5.75 -4.68 -21.12
N ASP A 163 6.39 -5.84 -21.29
CA ASP A 163 7.85 -5.97 -21.19
C ASP A 163 8.57 -5.07 -22.22
N ASP A 164 8.11 -5.09 -23.46
CA ASP A 164 8.68 -4.27 -24.55
C ASP A 164 8.55 -2.77 -24.25
N MET A 165 7.37 -2.34 -23.83
CA MET A 165 7.11 -0.95 -23.45
C MET A 165 7.90 -0.56 -22.20
N GLY A 166 7.97 -1.43 -21.19
CA GLY A 166 8.71 -1.20 -19.97
C GLY A 166 10.21 -1.04 -20.20
N VAL A 167 10.83 -1.92 -21.02
CA VAL A 167 12.24 -1.78 -21.40
C VAL A 167 12.48 -0.47 -22.13
N ASN A 168 11.62 -0.10 -23.11
CA ASN A 168 11.73 1.16 -23.83
C ASN A 168 11.56 2.37 -22.89
N LEU A 169 10.69 2.26 -21.88
CA LEU A 169 10.47 3.30 -20.89
C LEU A 169 11.72 3.50 -20.03
N MET A 170 12.35 2.41 -19.55
CA MET A 170 13.61 2.49 -18.80
C MET A 170 14.74 3.11 -19.64
N ILE A 171 14.85 2.75 -20.91
CA ILE A 171 15.85 3.34 -21.82
C ILE A 171 15.63 4.85 -21.93
N ARG A 172 14.38 5.29 -22.20
CA ARG A 172 14.05 6.72 -22.30
C ARG A 172 14.26 7.46 -20.97
N ALA A 173 14.04 6.78 -19.86
CA ALA A 173 14.28 7.32 -18.52
C ALA A 173 15.76 7.36 -18.14
N GLY A 174 16.66 6.76 -18.92
CA GLY A 174 18.09 6.65 -18.61
C GLY A 174 18.41 5.69 -17.49
N LEU A 175 17.57 4.67 -17.27
CA LEU A 175 17.68 3.69 -16.18
C LEU A 175 18.39 2.41 -16.60
N ASP A 176 18.89 1.63 -15.63
CA ASP A 176 19.54 0.35 -15.92
C ASP A 176 18.52 -0.75 -16.22
N VAL A 177 18.43 -1.15 -17.49
CA VAL A 177 17.52 -2.19 -17.95
C VAL A 177 17.84 -3.60 -17.41
N ASN A 178 19.02 -3.80 -16.80
CA ASN A 178 19.34 -5.05 -16.11
C ASN A 178 18.38 -5.32 -14.95
N GLY A 179 17.71 -4.29 -14.43
CA GLY A 179 16.63 -4.46 -13.44
C GLY A 179 15.57 -5.48 -13.85
N PHE A 180 15.22 -5.59 -15.15
CA PHE A 180 14.31 -6.64 -15.65
C PHE A 180 14.89 -8.04 -15.46
N VAL A 181 16.17 -8.24 -15.78
CA VAL A 181 16.83 -9.53 -15.57
C VAL A 181 16.89 -9.92 -14.11
N ASP A 182 17.12 -8.92 -13.23
CA ASP A 182 17.13 -9.12 -11.78
C ASP A 182 15.77 -9.58 -11.27
N VAL A 183 14.67 -8.93 -11.71
CA VAL A 183 13.30 -9.35 -11.34
C VAL A 183 13.04 -10.78 -11.80
N PHE A 184 13.32 -11.10 -13.05
CA PHE A 184 13.10 -12.45 -13.58
C PHE A 184 13.90 -13.52 -12.83
N ASN A 185 15.18 -13.25 -12.50
CA ASN A 185 16.00 -14.16 -11.72
C ASN A 185 15.44 -14.37 -10.31
N GLN A 186 15.01 -13.29 -9.63
CA GLN A 186 14.41 -13.38 -8.30
C GLN A 186 13.08 -14.15 -8.33
N MET A 187 12.22 -13.91 -9.31
CA MET A 187 10.98 -14.68 -9.49
C MET A 187 11.27 -16.17 -9.74
N ALA A 188 12.31 -16.50 -10.54
CA ALA A 188 12.72 -17.88 -10.78
C ALA A 188 13.25 -18.57 -9.50
N GLU A 189 14.06 -17.86 -8.69
CA GLU A 189 14.51 -18.36 -7.39
C GLU A 189 13.32 -18.65 -6.46
N MET A 190 12.35 -17.73 -6.38
CA MET A 190 11.14 -17.90 -5.58
C MET A 190 10.31 -19.09 -6.04
N THR A 191 10.12 -19.27 -7.34
CA THR A 191 9.35 -20.38 -7.91
C THR A 191 10.02 -21.72 -7.62
N SER A 192 11.33 -21.83 -7.76
CA SER A 192 12.09 -23.06 -7.51
C SER A 192 12.05 -23.52 -6.05
N VAL A 193 12.03 -22.59 -5.10
CA VAL A 193 11.95 -22.88 -3.65
C VAL A 193 10.52 -23.23 -3.23
N LEU A 194 9.51 -22.79 -3.97
CA LEU A 194 8.10 -22.77 -3.57
C LEU A 194 7.21 -23.67 -4.43
N GLU A 195 7.77 -24.47 -5.38
CA GLU A 195 6.98 -25.40 -6.22
C GLU A 195 6.03 -26.32 -5.45
N SER A 196 6.23 -26.47 -4.13
CA SER A 196 5.34 -27.21 -3.25
C SER A 196 4.34 -26.37 -2.46
N ARG A 197 4.40 -25.03 -2.47
CA ARG A 197 3.64 -24.15 -1.55
C ARG A 197 2.95 -22.93 -2.15
N ILE A 198 3.29 -22.50 -3.37
CA ILE A 198 2.60 -21.36 -4.00
C ILE A 198 1.40 -21.86 -4.81
N ASN A 199 0.26 -21.25 -4.56
CA ASN A 199 -0.88 -21.30 -5.48
C ASN A 199 -0.46 -20.50 -6.74
N PRO A 200 -0.28 -21.11 -7.91
CA PRO A 200 0.12 -20.43 -9.15
C PRO A 200 -0.85 -19.32 -9.57
N ASN A 201 -2.04 -19.28 -8.98
CA ASN A 201 -3.08 -18.29 -9.22
C ASN A 201 -2.88 -16.96 -8.44
N ARG A 202 -1.81 -16.83 -7.67
CA ARG A 202 -1.46 -15.58 -6.96
C ARG A 202 -0.46 -14.72 -7.73
N ILE A 203 0.02 -15.19 -8.89
CA ILE A 203 0.94 -14.44 -9.75
C ILE A 203 0.14 -13.91 -10.93
N ASN A 204 -0.16 -12.62 -10.93
CA ASN A 204 -0.89 -11.96 -12.01
C ASN A 204 -0.08 -11.88 -13.31
N HIS A 205 1.24 -11.91 -13.20
CA HIS A 205 2.21 -11.81 -14.30
C HIS A 205 3.13 -13.04 -14.30
N PRO A 206 2.70 -14.18 -14.90
CA PRO A 206 3.48 -15.40 -14.86
C PRO A 206 4.83 -15.23 -15.55
N LEU A 207 5.90 -15.62 -14.84
CA LEU A 207 7.23 -15.70 -15.42
C LEU A 207 7.26 -16.83 -16.46
N THR A 208 7.69 -16.53 -17.69
CA THR A 208 8.03 -17.53 -18.68
C THR A 208 9.47 -17.36 -19.14
N MET A 209 10.14 -18.49 -19.47
CA MET A 209 11.49 -18.45 -20.03
C MET A 209 11.52 -17.68 -21.36
N GLU A 210 10.40 -17.65 -22.07
CA GLU A 210 10.20 -16.87 -23.28
C GLU A 210 10.29 -15.36 -23.02
N ARG A 211 9.59 -14.84 -21.97
CA ARG A 211 9.67 -13.42 -21.60
C ARG A 211 11.10 -13.01 -21.27
N LEU A 212 11.80 -13.79 -20.45
CA LEU A 212 13.21 -13.54 -20.14
C LEU A 212 14.10 -13.54 -21.37
N ALA A 213 13.89 -14.49 -22.32
CA ALA A 213 14.64 -14.56 -23.57
C ALA A 213 14.40 -13.33 -24.45
N ASN A 214 13.13 -12.91 -24.58
CA ASN A 214 12.75 -11.71 -25.36
C ASN A 214 13.37 -10.43 -24.80
N VAL A 215 13.32 -10.23 -23.47
CA VAL A 215 13.96 -9.09 -22.82
C VAL A 215 15.48 -9.10 -23.05
N ARG A 216 16.15 -10.26 -22.89
CA ARG A 216 17.60 -10.38 -23.16
C ARG A 216 17.94 -10.13 -24.61
N GLU A 217 17.13 -10.58 -25.57
CA GLU A 217 17.32 -10.30 -27.00
C GLU A 217 17.20 -8.80 -27.28
N LYS A 218 16.16 -8.16 -26.71
CA LYS A 218 15.97 -6.71 -26.84
C LYS A 218 17.17 -5.94 -26.28
N MET A 219 17.68 -6.34 -25.11
CA MET A 219 18.88 -5.74 -24.51
C MET A 219 20.12 -5.89 -25.39
N LYS A 220 20.30 -7.03 -26.08
CA LYS A 220 21.42 -7.23 -27.04
C LYS A 220 21.32 -6.34 -28.26
N ASN A 221 20.09 -6.02 -28.68
CA ASN A 221 19.81 -5.17 -29.85
C ASN A 221 19.78 -3.67 -29.50
N MET A 222 19.98 -3.32 -28.22
CA MET A 222 20.15 -1.92 -27.82
C MET A 222 21.41 -1.32 -28.44
N ASP A 223 21.38 0.00 -28.62
CA ASP A 223 22.56 0.75 -29.03
C ASP A 223 23.74 0.42 -28.09
N SER A 224 24.85 -0.03 -28.67
CA SER A 224 26.07 -0.36 -27.91
C SER A 224 26.65 0.85 -27.14
N GLY A 225 26.17 2.07 -27.42
CA GLY A 225 26.49 3.30 -26.71
C GLY A 225 25.56 3.65 -25.55
N TYR A 226 24.50 2.86 -25.29
CA TYR A 226 23.60 3.16 -24.19
C TYR A 226 24.33 3.01 -22.83
N THR A 227 24.30 4.10 -22.06
CA THR A 227 24.79 4.13 -20.67
C THR A 227 23.72 4.72 -19.78
N PRO A 228 23.29 4.01 -18.71
CA PRO A 228 22.35 4.55 -17.75
C PRO A 228 22.91 5.81 -17.09
N HIS A 229 22.19 6.93 -17.20
CA HIS A 229 22.59 8.22 -16.62
C HIS A 229 21.71 8.67 -15.45
N ASN A 230 20.59 7.99 -15.24
CA ASN A 230 19.67 8.14 -14.10
C ASN A 230 19.60 6.90 -13.21
N ALA A 231 20.62 6.01 -13.28
CA ALA A 231 20.69 4.86 -12.40
C ALA A 231 20.72 5.31 -10.92
N PRO A 232 20.10 4.54 -10.01
CA PRO A 232 20.07 4.88 -8.58
C PRO A 232 21.48 5.11 -8.03
N THR A 233 21.67 6.26 -7.39
CA THR A 233 22.95 6.60 -6.73
C THR A 233 23.22 5.67 -5.56
N THR A 234 24.46 5.71 -5.03
CA THR A 234 24.81 4.96 -3.80
C THR A 234 23.91 5.36 -2.63
N ASP A 235 23.61 6.66 -2.50
CA ASP A 235 22.67 7.16 -1.48
C ASP A 235 21.26 6.60 -1.68
N MET A 236 20.72 6.66 -2.88
CA MET A 236 19.41 6.11 -3.18
C MET A 236 19.33 4.59 -2.89
N ARG A 237 20.38 3.84 -3.20
CA ARG A 237 20.46 2.41 -2.86
C ARG A 237 20.47 2.18 -1.36
N ALA A 238 21.20 2.98 -0.61
CA ALA A 238 21.22 2.90 0.85
C ALA A 238 19.86 3.25 1.47
N ARG A 239 19.18 4.29 0.97
CA ARG A 239 17.83 4.67 1.41
C ARG A 239 16.79 3.57 1.06
N TYR A 240 16.90 2.95 -0.09
CA TYR A 240 16.05 1.84 -0.47
C TYR A 240 16.23 0.62 0.46
N GLU A 241 17.47 0.30 0.84
CA GLU A 241 17.75 -0.76 1.81
C GLU A 241 17.21 -0.42 3.21
N LEU A 242 17.22 0.85 3.63
CA LEU A 242 16.57 1.28 4.89
C LEU A 242 15.06 1.07 4.83
N VAL A 243 14.40 1.43 3.74
CA VAL A 243 12.96 1.17 3.53
C VAL A 243 12.65 -0.33 3.63
N ARG A 244 13.43 -1.17 2.96
CA ARG A 244 13.26 -2.63 3.06
C ARG A 244 13.42 -3.13 4.49
N ALA A 245 14.46 -2.66 5.18
CA ALA A 245 14.75 -3.01 6.56
C ALA A 245 13.63 -2.55 7.51
N LYS A 246 13.09 -1.34 7.31
CA LYS A 246 11.93 -0.83 8.05
C LYS A 246 10.72 -1.75 7.89
N LEU A 247 10.36 -2.06 6.64
CA LEU A 247 9.21 -2.92 6.35
C LEU A 247 9.40 -4.33 6.94
N VAL A 248 10.58 -4.94 6.78
CA VAL A 248 10.90 -6.24 7.41
C VAL A 248 10.81 -6.15 8.92
N GLY A 249 11.35 -5.09 9.53
CA GLY A 249 11.30 -4.85 10.97
C GLY A 249 9.87 -4.76 11.52
N TYR A 250 8.94 -4.13 10.79
CA TYR A 250 7.54 -3.99 11.19
C TYR A 250 6.67 -5.20 10.88
N LEU A 251 6.94 -5.91 9.78
CA LEU A 251 6.00 -6.91 9.24
C LEU A 251 6.40 -8.35 9.55
N ASP A 252 7.68 -8.62 9.80
CA ASP A 252 8.18 -9.95 10.08
C ASP A 252 8.30 -10.25 11.58
N SER A 253 8.29 -11.53 11.91
CA SER A 253 8.60 -11.97 13.27
C SER A 253 10.06 -11.64 13.62
N ILE A 254 10.33 -11.38 14.90
CA ILE A 254 11.70 -11.09 15.36
C ILE A 254 12.68 -12.20 14.98
N GLY A 255 12.27 -13.46 14.97
CA GLY A 255 13.10 -14.60 14.55
C GLY A 255 13.53 -14.49 13.08
N ASN A 256 12.61 -14.11 12.19
CA ASN A 256 12.91 -13.88 10.77
C ASN A 256 13.82 -12.65 10.61
N VAL A 257 13.52 -11.55 11.30
CA VAL A 257 14.36 -10.34 11.27
C VAL A 257 15.79 -10.67 11.70
N MET A 258 15.97 -11.44 12.78
CA MET A 258 17.32 -11.83 13.26
C MET A 258 18.02 -12.81 12.32
N THR A 259 17.29 -13.54 11.50
CA THR A 259 17.86 -14.42 10.47
C THR A 259 18.32 -13.61 9.26
N MET A 260 17.52 -12.64 8.80
CA MET A 260 17.86 -11.77 7.67
C MET A 260 18.94 -10.73 8.02
N TYR A 261 18.90 -10.22 9.24
CA TYR A 261 19.78 -9.19 9.79
C TYR A 261 20.42 -9.69 11.11
N PRO A 262 21.37 -10.63 11.04
CA PRO A 262 22.00 -11.19 12.24
C PRO A 262 22.79 -10.12 13.02
N ASN A 263 23.08 -10.39 14.30
CA ASN A 263 23.82 -9.44 15.16
C ASN A 263 25.24 -9.13 14.63
N SER A 264 25.81 -10.00 13.81
CA SER A 264 27.10 -9.77 13.15
C SER A 264 27.00 -8.74 12.02
N ASP A 265 25.81 -8.49 11.49
CA ASP A 265 25.58 -7.43 10.50
C ASP A 265 25.44 -6.09 11.23
N THR A 266 26.40 -5.21 11.00
CA THR A 266 26.46 -3.88 11.62
C THR A 266 26.09 -2.75 10.68
N THR A 267 25.48 -3.06 9.53
CA THR A 267 24.94 -2.06 8.59
C THR A 267 23.79 -1.27 9.22
N ASP A 268 23.54 -0.09 8.73
CA ASP A 268 22.47 0.77 9.25
C ASP A 268 21.10 0.13 8.99
N SER A 269 20.88 -0.52 7.85
CA SER A 269 19.67 -1.28 7.55
C SER A 269 19.45 -2.42 8.55
N ALA A 270 20.51 -3.18 8.91
CA ALA A 270 20.39 -4.26 9.88
C ALA A 270 20.10 -3.73 11.30
N LEU A 271 20.73 -2.62 11.70
CA LEU A 271 20.42 -1.96 12.97
C LEU A 271 18.99 -1.45 13.02
N TYR A 272 18.50 -0.86 11.91
CA TYR A 272 17.16 -0.32 11.80
C TYR A 272 16.08 -1.40 11.90
N ALA A 273 16.19 -2.48 11.10
CA ALA A 273 15.28 -3.61 11.18
C ALA A 273 15.21 -4.22 12.58
N ARG A 274 16.36 -4.45 13.21
CA ARG A 274 16.43 -5.02 14.57
C ARG A 274 15.86 -4.08 15.63
N ALA A 275 16.13 -2.76 15.54
CA ALA A 275 15.57 -1.80 16.49
C ALA A 275 14.03 -1.80 16.43
N ILE A 276 13.45 -1.78 15.24
CA ILE A 276 12.00 -1.85 15.03
C ILE A 276 11.42 -3.17 15.57
N ALA A 277 12.00 -4.31 15.20
CA ALA A 277 11.52 -5.61 15.67
C ALA A 277 11.60 -5.76 17.20
N ARG A 278 12.62 -5.21 17.85
CA ARG A 278 12.75 -5.17 19.30
C ARG A 278 11.73 -4.25 19.95
N MET A 279 11.45 -3.08 19.34
CA MET A 279 10.37 -2.21 19.79
C MET A 279 9.04 -2.97 19.84
N GLN A 280 8.70 -3.73 18.80
CA GLN A 280 7.47 -4.50 18.74
C GLN A 280 7.41 -5.63 19.78
N THR A 281 8.54 -6.15 20.21
CA THR A 281 8.61 -7.23 21.24
C THR A 281 8.84 -6.70 22.65
N GLY A 282 8.92 -5.37 22.84
CA GLY A 282 9.06 -4.73 24.14
C GLY A 282 10.50 -4.66 24.68
N ASP A 283 11.52 -5.02 23.88
CA ASP A 283 12.95 -4.82 24.24
C ASP A 283 13.34 -3.38 23.88
N LEU A 284 12.73 -2.40 24.59
CA LEU A 284 12.85 -0.98 24.28
C LEU A 284 14.27 -0.43 24.53
N ASP A 285 14.94 -0.87 25.59
CA ASP A 285 16.30 -0.41 25.93
C ASP A 285 17.30 -0.75 24.83
N THR A 286 17.23 -1.97 24.29
CA THR A 286 18.12 -2.38 23.20
C THR A 286 17.75 -1.67 21.89
N ALA A 287 16.43 -1.46 21.64
CA ALA A 287 15.94 -0.72 20.48
C ALA A 287 16.44 0.74 20.50
N ILE A 288 16.35 1.44 21.65
CA ILE A 288 16.85 2.82 21.82
C ILE A 288 18.35 2.89 21.58
N THR A 289 19.11 1.93 22.13
CA THR A 289 20.57 1.89 21.94
C THR A 289 20.94 1.77 20.46
N GLY A 290 20.24 0.88 19.73
CA GLY A 290 20.40 0.72 18.28
C GLY A 290 20.03 2.00 17.52
N THR A 291 18.90 2.60 17.87
CA THR A 291 18.42 3.85 17.24
C THR A 291 19.36 5.03 17.49
N LYS A 292 19.86 5.20 18.69
CA LYS A 292 20.88 6.24 19.02
C LYS A 292 22.19 6.01 18.25
N THR A 293 22.55 4.75 17.99
CA THR A 293 23.69 4.43 17.13
C THR A 293 23.45 4.87 15.68
N LEU A 294 22.24 4.62 15.14
CA LEU A 294 21.83 5.08 13.81
C LEU A 294 21.86 6.61 13.70
N ILE A 295 21.31 7.32 14.68
CA ILE A 295 21.31 8.78 14.74
C ILE A 295 22.76 9.33 14.79
N SER A 296 23.66 8.69 15.55
CA SER A 296 25.05 9.13 15.63
C SER A 296 25.81 9.02 14.31
N ARG A 297 25.43 8.04 13.47
CA ARG A 297 26.02 7.84 12.14
C ARG A 297 25.39 8.73 11.06
N ASN A 298 24.09 8.97 11.17
CA ASN A 298 23.30 9.70 10.19
C ASN A 298 22.39 10.73 10.90
N PRO A 299 22.96 11.83 11.42
CA PRO A 299 22.24 12.81 12.24
C PRO A 299 21.17 13.61 11.46
N ASP A 300 21.21 13.54 10.13
CA ASP A 300 20.27 14.24 9.25
C ASP A 300 19.15 13.32 8.72
N ASN A 301 19.10 12.04 9.14
CA ASN A 301 18.01 11.16 8.77
C ASN A 301 16.79 11.37 9.70
N PRO A 302 15.65 11.92 9.21
CA PRO A 302 14.48 12.22 10.02
C PRO A 302 13.82 10.98 10.64
N TYR A 303 13.88 9.84 9.95
CA TYR A 303 13.15 8.63 10.32
C TYR A 303 13.76 7.87 11.49
N PHE A 304 15.05 8.10 11.75
CA PHE A 304 15.68 7.58 12.98
C PHE A 304 15.24 8.37 14.22
N TYR A 305 14.92 9.66 14.08
CA TYR A 305 14.31 10.44 15.14
C TYR A 305 12.82 10.11 15.30
N GLU A 306 12.10 9.79 14.21
CA GLU A 306 10.75 9.23 14.28
C GLU A 306 10.75 7.97 15.15
N LEU A 307 11.61 6.98 14.84
CA LEU A 307 11.73 5.75 15.63
C LEU A 307 12.10 6.02 17.10
N LEU A 308 12.99 7.00 17.35
CA LEU A 308 13.31 7.39 18.73
C LEU A 308 12.08 7.96 19.44
N GLY A 309 11.29 8.79 18.75
CA GLY A 309 10.04 9.33 19.27
C GLY A 309 9.03 8.24 19.64
N ASP A 310 8.87 7.23 18.78
CA ASP A 310 8.01 6.06 19.05
C ASP A 310 8.47 5.28 20.29
N LEU A 311 9.78 5.06 20.43
CA LEU A 311 10.38 4.33 21.54
C LEU A 311 10.24 5.07 22.87
N GLU A 312 10.55 6.37 22.90
CA GLU A 312 10.41 7.20 24.09
C GLU A 312 8.93 7.35 24.49
N TYR A 313 7.99 7.41 23.50
CA TYR A 313 6.55 7.38 23.77
C TYR A 313 6.11 6.08 24.46
N GLN A 314 6.55 4.93 23.98
CA GLN A 314 6.22 3.63 24.59
C GLN A 314 6.75 3.49 26.03
N LEU A 315 7.84 4.17 26.36
CA LEU A 315 8.35 4.24 27.74
C LEU A 315 7.61 5.28 28.61
N GLY A 316 6.70 6.08 28.04
CA GLY A 316 6.04 7.18 28.75
C GLY A 316 6.91 8.41 28.95
N HIS A 317 8.06 8.49 28.28
CA HIS A 317 8.96 9.63 28.32
C HIS A 317 8.51 10.71 27.33
N TYR A 318 7.35 11.33 27.61
CA TYR A 318 6.69 12.23 26.66
C TYR A 318 7.52 13.42 26.22
N ASP A 319 8.30 14.04 27.11
CA ASP A 319 9.18 15.18 26.74
C ASP A 319 10.25 14.75 25.74
N ALA A 320 10.93 13.63 25.99
CA ALA A 320 11.94 13.10 25.08
C ALA A 320 11.34 12.66 23.72
N SER A 321 10.13 12.13 23.75
CA SER A 321 9.37 11.77 22.53
C SER A 321 9.03 13.02 21.70
N VAL A 322 8.55 14.08 22.35
CA VAL A 322 8.27 15.37 21.68
C VAL A 322 9.55 15.92 21.04
N ASP A 323 10.66 15.98 21.79
CA ASP A 323 11.94 16.47 21.26
C ASP A 323 12.41 15.68 20.03
N ALA A 324 12.25 14.35 20.05
CA ALA A 324 12.64 13.48 18.95
C ALA A 324 11.76 13.72 17.71
N TYR A 325 10.43 13.76 17.84
CA TYR A 325 9.53 14.03 16.71
C TYR A 325 9.71 15.45 16.15
N GLU A 326 9.93 16.45 17.01
CA GLU A 326 10.23 17.80 16.55
C GLU A 326 11.51 17.85 15.73
N LYS A 327 12.57 17.17 16.20
CA LYS A 327 13.80 17.06 15.44
C LYS A 327 13.56 16.38 14.09
N SER A 328 12.78 15.29 14.06
CA SER A 328 12.38 14.63 12.82
C SER A 328 11.69 15.61 11.86
N LEU A 329 10.70 16.37 12.34
CA LEU A 329 9.96 17.35 11.54
C LEU A 329 10.80 18.54 11.06
N THR A 330 11.93 18.86 11.71
CA THR A 330 12.87 19.87 11.19
C THR A 330 13.69 19.37 10.00
N LEU A 331 13.81 18.06 9.82
CA LEU A 331 14.61 17.41 8.80
C LEU A 331 13.79 16.93 7.58
N THR A 332 12.47 16.97 7.66
CA THR A 332 11.60 16.57 6.56
C THR A 332 10.55 17.63 6.25
N ALA A 333 10.29 17.87 4.95
CA ALA A 333 9.38 18.92 4.52
C ALA A 333 7.89 18.58 4.75
N ARG A 334 7.52 17.31 4.68
CA ARG A 334 6.14 16.82 4.86
C ARG A 334 6.17 15.41 5.42
N ALA A 335 5.56 15.23 6.57
CA ALA A 335 5.46 13.92 7.23
C ALA A 335 4.16 13.84 8.05
N PRO A 336 3.00 13.64 7.38
CA PRO A 336 1.69 13.66 8.04
C PRO A 336 1.59 12.61 9.17
N GLN A 337 2.28 11.48 9.05
CA GLN A 337 2.31 10.46 10.11
C GLN A 337 3.06 10.97 11.35
N ILE A 338 4.22 11.60 11.15
CA ILE A 338 5.04 12.14 12.25
C ILE A 338 4.31 13.32 12.91
N GLU A 339 3.63 14.17 12.12
CA GLU A 339 2.77 15.22 12.65
C GLU A 339 1.66 14.65 13.53
N THR A 340 1.03 13.56 13.10
CA THR A 340 -0.02 12.87 13.86
C THR A 340 0.54 12.20 15.12
N ALA A 341 1.72 11.58 15.03
CA ALA A 341 2.39 10.97 16.18
C ALA A 341 2.78 12.02 17.23
N LEU A 342 3.38 13.14 16.81
CA LEU A 342 3.67 14.24 17.71
C LEU A 342 2.38 14.80 18.35
N ALA A 343 1.31 14.98 17.58
CA ALA A 343 0.02 15.44 18.11
C ALA A 343 -0.54 14.46 19.15
N LEU A 344 -0.39 13.16 18.94
CA LEU A 344 -0.77 12.14 19.91
C LEU A 344 0.00 12.31 21.23
N VAL A 345 1.32 12.41 21.16
CA VAL A 345 2.17 12.58 22.35
C VAL A 345 1.82 13.86 23.10
N LEU A 346 1.59 14.96 22.41
CA LEU A 346 1.14 16.23 23.04
C LEU A 346 -0.19 16.06 23.78
N THR A 347 -1.17 15.36 23.19
CA THR A 347 -2.46 15.09 23.87
C THR A 347 -2.32 14.19 25.10
N GLU A 348 -1.32 13.31 25.13
CA GLU A 348 -1.03 12.46 26.29
C GLU A 348 -0.21 13.21 27.36
N ARG A 349 0.73 14.05 26.96
CA ARG A 349 1.54 14.88 27.86
C ARG A 349 0.70 15.91 28.59
N ALA A 350 -0.26 16.52 27.86
CA ALA A 350 -1.28 17.42 28.37
C ALA A 350 -0.74 18.63 29.19
N GLN A 351 0.37 19.21 28.75
CA GLN A 351 0.88 20.49 29.28
C GLN A 351 0.14 21.67 28.66
N ASP A 352 0.31 22.86 29.24
CA ASP A 352 -0.32 24.10 28.74
C ASP A 352 0.10 24.36 27.28
N GLY A 353 -0.87 24.54 26.38
CA GLY A 353 -0.68 24.76 24.96
C GLY A 353 -0.51 23.48 24.10
N ASP A 354 -0.41 22.29 24.69
CA ASP A 354 -0.22 21.04 23.97
C ASP A 354 -1.42 20.68 23.09
N CYS A 355 -2.64 20.87 23.61
CA CYS A 355 -3.85 20.56 22.85
C CYS A 355 -4.01 21.47 21.62
N GLU A 356 -3.77 22.77 21.76
CA GLU A 356 -3.80 23.73 20.66
C GLU A 356 -2.80 23.35 19.57
N ARG A 357 -1.58 23.01 19.97
CA ARG A 357 -0.54 22.58 19.06
C ARG A 357 -0.88 21.25 18.38
N ALA A 358 -1.45 20.28 19.10
CA ALA A 358 -1.90 19.01 18.54
C ALA A 358 -3.00 19.24 17.48
N ILE A 359 -3.95 20.15 17.71
CA ILE A 359 -4.98 20.53 16.74
C ILE A 359 -4.34 21.10 15.46
N GLU A 360 -3.34 21.96 15.57
CA GLU A 360 -2.63 22.54 14.40
C GLU A 360 -1.91 21.45 13.60
N LEU A 361 -1.19 20.55 14.27
CA LEU A 361 -0.48 19.42 13.65
C LEU A 361 -1.47 18.50 12.93
N CYS A 362 -2.56 18.11 13.58
CA CYS A 362 -3.59 17.28 12.95
C CYS A 362 -4.21 17.96 11.72
N LYS A 363 -4.55 19.25 11.80
CA LYS A 363 -5.08 19.99 10.65
C LYS A 363 -4.08 20.01 9.48
N ARG A 364 -2.79 20.22 9.75
CA ARG A 364 -1.74 20.21 8.74
C ARG A 364 -1.57 18.83 8.12
N SER A 365 -1.55 17.77 8.93
CA SER A 365 -1.50 16.37 8.47
C SER A 365 -2.68 16.05 7.53
N LEU A 366 -3.90 16.43 7.90
CA LEU A 366 -5.12 16.19 7.10
C LEU A 366 -5.14 16.90 5.74
N LEU A 367 -4.40 17.99 5.59
CA LEU A 367 -4.24 18.65 4.28
C LEU A 367 -3.40 17.83 3.30
N THR A 368 -2.53 16.98 3.82
CA THR A 368 -1.60 16.16 3.02
C THR A 368 -2.13 14.75 2.82
N ALA A 369 -2.49 14.08 3.91
CA ALA A 369 -2.98 12.70 3.90
C ALA A 369 -4.06 12.52 4.98
N PRO A 370 -5.35 12.46 4.62
CA PRO A 370 -6.39 12.10 5.56
C PRO A 370 -6.18 10.67 6.09
N MET A 371 -6.00 10.53 7.41
CA MET A 371 -5.81 9.24 8.08
C MET A 371 -6.81 9.09 9.24
N PRO A 372 -7.33 7.88 9.49
CA PRO A 372 -8.23 7.65 10.61
C PRO A 372 -7.60 8.09 11.95
N MET A 373 -6.33 7.75 12.18
CA MET A 373 -5.63 8.08 13.42
C MET A 373 -5.58 9.60 13.66
N THR A 374 -5.37 10.40 12.61
CA THR A 374 -5.33 11.85 12.74
C THR A 374 -6.67 12.43 13.23
N TYR A 375 -7.79 11.92 12.72
CA TYR A 375 -9.11 12.32 13.21
C TYR A 375 -9.36 11.86 14.64
N TRP A 376 -8.86 10.68 15.03
CA TRP A 376 -8.98 10.21 16.40
C TRP A 376 -8.19 11.08 17.39
N VAL A 377 -6.95 11.45 17.05
CA VAL A 377 -6.12 12.37 17.83
C VAL A 377 -6.76 13.75 17.89
N LEU A 378 -7.23 14.26 16.76
CA LEU A 378 -7.91 15.57 16.68
C LEU A 378 -9.15 15.63 17.58
N ALA A 379 -9.95 14.56 17.64
CA ALA A 379 -11.09 14.48 18.52
C ALA A 379 -10.70 14.55 20.01
N ARG A 380 -9.59 13.93 20.39
CA ARG A 380 -9.06 14.00 21.76
C ARG A 380 -8.54 15.38 22.09
N ALA A 381 -7.82 16.01 21.17
CA ALA A 381 -7.27 17.35 21.35
C ALA A 381 -8.36 18.44 21.53
N TYR A 382 -9.52 18.29 20.87
CA TYR A 382 -10.67 19.18 21.07
C TYR A 382 -11.37 18.98 22.41
N GLY A 383 -11.29 17.79 23.02
CA GLY A 383 -12.02 17.44 24.23
C GLY A 383 -13.50 17.05 24.00
N ASP A 384 -14.10 16.36 24.97
CA ASP A 384 -15.40 15.69 24.81
C ASP A 384 -16.61 16.64 24.69
N ASP A 385 -16.48 17.86 25.22
CA ASP A 385 -17.57 18.85 25.23
C ASP A 385 -17.64 19.67 23.93
N ASP A 386 -16.60 19.67 23.12
CA ASP A 386 -16.53 20.40 21.85
C ASP A 386 -17.26 19.65 20.73
N GLY A 387 -18.13 20.35 19.97
CA GLY A 387 -18.80 19.77 18.81
C GLY A 387 -17.85 19.32 17.70
N ARG A 388 -16.67 19.95 17.60
CA ARG A 388 -15.60 19.55 16.64
C ARG A 388 -15.01 18.20 17.00
N SER A 389 -14.96 17.81 18.27
CA SER A 389 -14.60 16.46 18.70
C SER A 389 -15.57 15.41 18.16
N ASP A 390 -16.89 15.71 18.25
CA ASP A 390 -17.90 14.80 17.71
C ASP A 390 -17.80 14.69 16.17
N TRP A 391 -17.54 15.79 15.46
CA TRP A 391 -17.26 15.77 14.02
C TRP A 391 -16.02 14.91 13.68
N ALA A 392 -14.91 15.11 14.36
CA ALA A 392 -13.70 14.35 14.11
C ALA A 392 -13.90 12.83 14.39
N ARG A 393 -14.69 12.47 15.41
CA ARG A 393 -15.10 11.09 15.65
C ARG A 393 -15.99 10.54 14.52
N ALA A 394 -16.87 11.36 13.95
CA ALA A 394 -17.70 10.96 12.81
C ALA A 394 -16.84 10.62 11.59
N GLU A 395 -15.86 11.46 11.25
CA GLU A 395 -14.90 11.22 10.17
C GLU A 395 -14.07 9.94 10.43
N TYR A 396 -13.54 9.78 11.66
CA TYR A 396 -12.84 8.56 12.06
C TYR A 396 -13.66 7.30 11.78
N TYR A 397 -14.91 7.24 12.26
CA TYR A 397 -15.76 6.08 12.08
C TYR A 397 -16.19 5.88 10.63
N HIS A 398 -16.35 6.96 9.87
CA HIS A 398 -16.62 6.89 8.44
C HIS A 398 -15.48 6.21 7.69
N MET A 399 -14.24 6.65 7.91
CA MET A 399 -13.05 6.05 7.31
C MET A 399 -12.85 4.58 7.73
N MET A 400 -13.27 4.23 8.94
CA MET A 400 -13.25 2.84 9.44
C MET A 400 -14.41 1.98 8.92
N GLY A 401 -15.25 2.49 8.02
CA GLY A 401 -16.41 1.78 7.47
C GLY A 401 -17.55 1.55 8.48
N ARG A 402 -17.54 2.25 9.62
CA ARG A 402 -18.56 2.11 10.67
C ARG A 402 -19.65 3.16 10.53
N GLY A 403 -20.42 3.09 9.46
CA GLY A 403 -21.40 4.11 9.05
C GLY A 403 -22.41 4.50 10.13
N GLU A 404 -22.94 3.58 10.92
CA GLU A 404 -23.90 3.90 11.99
C GLU A 404 -23.27 4.73 13.12
N LEU A 405 -22.03 4.44 13.48
CA LEU A 405 -21.28 5.24 14.45
C LEU A 405 -20.96 6.62 13.89
N ALA A 406 -20.51 6.69 12.62
CA ALA A 406 -20.26 7.95 11.93
C ALA A 406 -21.51 8.84 11.96
N LYS A 407 -22.67 8.34 11.56
CA LYS A 407 -23.95 9.06 11.60
C LYS A 407 -24.35 9.48 13.01
N LYS A 408 -24.12 8.64 14.02
CA LYS A 408 -24.38 8.97 15.42
C LYS A 408 -23.59 10.20 15.86
N TYR A 409 -22.29 10.21 15.62
CA TYR A 409 -21.41 11.31 16.00
C TYR A 409 -21.63 12.56 15.15
N ALA A 410 -21.91 12.43 13.85
CA ALA A 410 -22.28 13.55 12.98
C ALA A 410 -23.53 14.29 13.49
N ARG A 411 -24.59 13.57 13.91
CA ARG A 411 -25.77 14.19 14.53
C ARG A 411 -25.47 14.90 15.85
N ARG A 412 -24.50 14.40 16.64
CA ARG A 412 -24.07 15.06 17.86
C ARG A 412 -23.31 16.35 17.57
N ALA A 413 -22.42 16.31 16.58
CA ALA A 413 -21.68 17.48 16.11
C ALA A 413 -22.62 18.59 15.67
N GLN A 414 -23.63 18.30 14.83
CA GLN A 414 -24.61 19.29 14.38
C GLN A 414 -25.46 19.91 15.51
N LYS A 415 -25.62 19.25 16.64
CA LYS A 415 -26.33 19.81 17.78
C LYS A 415 -25.51 20.82 18.58
N LYS A 416 -24.19 20.79 18.46
CA LYS A 416 -23.26 21.60 19.24
C LYS A 416 -22.58 22.68 18.42
N LEU A 417 -22.47 22.49 17.10
CA LEU A 417 -21.75 23.40 16.21
C LEU A 417 -22.69 24.46 15.60
N PRO A 418 -22.16 25.65 15.29
CA PRO A 418 -22.87 26.63 14.47
C PRO A 418 -23.19 26.09 13.07
N ASP A 419 -24.37 26.42 12.56
CA ASP A 419 -24.90 25.87 11.28
C ASP A 419 -24.05 26.23 10.07
N ASP A 420 -23.27 27.30 10.13
CA ASP A 420 -22.37 27.79 9.08
C ASP A 420 -20.92 27.32 9.24
N SER A 421 -20.60 26.56 10.28
CA SER A 421 -19.24 26.05 10.48
C SER A 421 -18.89 24.96 9.47
N PRO A 422 -17.61 24.89 9.01
CA PRO A 422 -17.18 23.86 8.08
C PRO A 422 -17.42 22.45 8.60
N GLU A 423 -17.24 22.22 9.89
CA GLU A 423 -17.43 20.92 10.54
C GLU A 423 -18.91 20.54 10.64
N TYR A 424 -19.82 21.51 10.80
CA TYR A 424 -21.27 21.26 10.73
C TYR A 424 -21.67 20.79 9.33
N ILE A 425 -21.19 21.50 8.28
CA ILE A 425 -21.49 21.16 6.88
C ILE A 425 -20.98 19.76 6.54
N LYS A 426 -19.70 19.46 6.87
CA LYS A 426 -19.11 18.14 6.68
C LYS A 426 -19.84 17.03 7.43
N SER A 427 -20.31 17.31 8.66
CA SER A 427 -21.15 16.38 9.40
C SER A 427 -22.47 16.10 8.66
N GLY A 428 -23.04 17.09 7.97
CA GLY A 428 -24.23 16.92 7.13
C GLY A 428 -24.01 15.98 5.95
N ASP A 429 -22.83 16.03 5.34
CA ASP A 429 -22.47 15.14 4.22
C ASP A 429 -22.41 13.65 4.66
N LEU A 430 -21.94 13.39 5.88
CA LEU A 430 -21.92 12.05 6.46
C LEU A 430 -23.30 11.47 6.83
N LEU A 431 -24.33 12.31 6.86
CA LEU A 431 -25.71 11.89 7.17
C LEU A 431 -26.52 11.51 5.93
N ARG A 432 -26.05 11.88 4.76
CA ARG A 432 -26.66 11.51 3.46
C ARG A 432 -26.32 10.06 3.11
#